data_0f7b91934b7d4d46efd10cda311594bf
#
_entry.id   0f7b91934b7d4d46efd10cda311594bf
#
_cell.length_a   1.000
_cell.length_b   1.000
_cell.length_c   1.000
_cell.angle_alpha   90.00
_cell.angle_beta   90.00
_cell.angle_gamma   90.00
#
_symmetry.space_group_name_H-M   'P 1'
#
loop_
_entity.id
_entity.type
_entity.pdbx_description
1 polymer ?
#
loop_
_entity_poly.entity_id
_entity_poly.type
_entity_poly.pdbx_seq_one_letter_code
_entity_poly.pdbx_strand_id
1 'polypeptide(L)'
;SLVFHWDHLGKQIRIDGIAVRSPVEESDKYFNTRSQGSQISAWGSDQSQLIESHNALKEQIENRATKLGLSKNKNKIKIERPPNWGGIRIWASKIELWLEGQDRIHDRAMWTREIKKNIDNQFMVSNWIGCRLQP
;
A
#
# COMPACT_ATOMS: atom_id res chain seq x y z
N SER A 1 -1.00 -9.26 7.98
CA SER A 1 -2.37 -9.44 7.46
C SER A 1 -2.92 -8.12 6.95
N LEU A 2 -3.80 -8.19 5.95
CA LEU A 2 -4.67 -7.12 5.47
C LEU A 2 -6.12 -7.54 5.59
N VAL A 3 -7.00 -6.58 5.89
CA VAL A 3 -8.44 -6.76 5.87
C VAL A 3 -9.05 -5.64 5.06
N PHE A 4 -9.91 -6.00 4.08
CA PHE A 4 -10.80 -5.09 3.39
C PHE A 4 -12.21 -5.44 3.83
N HIS A 5 -12.95 -4.46 4.34
CA HIS A 5 -14.33 -4.65 4.78
C HIS A 5 -15.22 -3.60 4.13
N TRP A 6 -16.26 -4.08 3.46
CA TRP A 6 -17.32 -3.25 2.87
C TRP A 6 -18.63 -3.58 3.61
N ASP A 7 -18.85 -2.90 4.72
CA ASP A 7 -20.00 -3.11 5.61
C ASP A 7 -21.33 -3.07 4.84
N HIS A 8 -21.54 -2.01 4.05
CA HIS A 8 -22.76 -1.84 3.25
C HIS A 8 -22.97 -2.91 2.16
N LEU A 9 -21.97 -3.73 1.84
CA LEU A 9 -22.06 -4.84 0.91
C LEU A 9 -22.07 -6.20 1.62
N GLY A 10 -21.93 -6.24 2.94
CA GLY A 10 -21.76 -7.47 3.70
C GLY A 10 -20.57 -8.31 3.20
N LYS A 11 -19.45 -7.67 2.83
CA LYS A 11 -18.29 -8.35 2.21
C LYS A 11 -17.00 -8.06 2.95
N GLN A 12 -16.18 -9.10 3.11
CA GLN A 12 -14.84 -8.96 3.65
C GLN A 12 -13.84 -9.80 2.85
N ILE A 13 -12.66 -9.24 2.66
CA ILE A 13 -11.47 -9.97 2.15
C ILE A 13 -10.39 -9.88 3.22
N ARG A 14 -9.85 -11.03 3.60
CA ARG A 14 -8.71 -11.13 4.50
C ARG A 14 -7.54 -11.77 3.79
N ILE A 15 -6.36 -11.18 3.92
CA ILE A 15 -5.13 -11.63 3.26
C ILE A 15 -4.04 -11.76 4.30
N ASP A 16 -3.46 -12.95 4.44
CA ASP A 16 -2.26 -13.21 5.22
C ASP A 16 -1.09 -13.49 4.28
N GLY A 17 0.12 -13.05 4.65
CA GLY A 17 1.30 -13.25 3.81
C GLY A 17 2.54 -12.51 4.30
N ILE A 18 3.52 -12.40 3.42
CA ILE A 18 4.80 -11.74 3.70
C ILE A 18 4.81 -10.37 3.02
N ALA A 19 4.99 -9.33 3.82
CA ALA A 19 5.11 -7.96 3.33
C ALA A 19 6.58 -7.66 2.99
N VAL A 20 6.82 -7.11 1.80
CA VAL A 20 8.12 -6.65 1.34
C VAL A 20 7.98 -5.29 0.66
N ARG A 21 9.06 -4.54 0.54
CA ARG A 21 9.05 -3.35 -0.30
C ARG A 21 8.83 -3.72 -1.77
N SER A 22 8.01 -2.94 -2.45
CA SER A 22 7.87 -3.06 -3.91
C SER A 22 9.20 -2.73 -4.60
N PRO A 23 9.46 -3.31 -5.78
CA PRO A 23 10.61 -2.93 -6.60
C PRO A 23 10.71 -1.41 -6.82
N VAL A 24 11.93 -0.93 -6.93
CA VAL A 24 12.21 0.51 -7.11
C VAL A 24 11.49 1.05 -8.34
N GLU A 25 11.56 0.32 -9.44
CA GLU A 25 10.99 0.70 -10.74
C GLU A 25 9.46 0.85 -10.68
N GLU A 26 8.78 -0.01 -9.93
CA GLU A 26 7.33 0.08 -9.72
C GLU A 26 6.97 1.29 -8.87
N SER A 27 7.75 1.53 -7.81
CA SER A 27 7.58 2.70 -6.94
C SER A 27 7.80 3.99 -7.69
N ASP A 28 8.85 4.06 -8.54
CA ASP A 28 9.15 5.22 -9.40
C ASP A 28 8.05 5.44 -10.43
N LYS A 29 7.60 4.38 -11.11
CA LYS A 29 6.50 4.45 -12.08
C LYS A 29 5.24 5.01 -11.43
N TYR A 30 4.85 4.49 -10.28
CA TYR A 30 3.66 4.97 -9.58
C TYR A 30 3.85 6.41 -9.06
N PHE A 31 5.02 6.75 -8.51
CA PHE A 31 5.31 8.11 -8.06
C PHE A 31 5.15 9.13 -9.18
N ASN A 32 5.60 8.82 -10.38
CA ASN A 32 5.50 9.68 -11.55
C ASN A 32 4.04 9.89 -12.05
N THR A 33 3.10 9.02 -11.69
CA THR A 33 1.67 9.21 -12.01
C THR A 33 0.96 10.16 -11.05
N ARG A 34 1.57 10.49 -9.91
CA ARG A 34 0.96 11.36 -8.90
C ARG A 34 0.95 12.81 -9.36
N SER A 35 -0.02 13.59 -8.88
CA SER A 35 -0.02 15.03 -9.09
C SER A 35 1.25 15.66 -8.52
N GLN A 36 1.73 16.74 -9.14
CA GLN A 36 2.93 17.47 -8.69
C GLN A 36 2.82 17.89 -7.22
N GLY A 37 1.65 18.35 -6.77
CA GLY A 37 1.42 18.70 -5.37
C GLY A 37 1.61 17.50 -4.42
N SER A 38 1.16 16.30 -4.82
CA SER A 38 1.36 15.07 -4.04
C SER A 38 2.83 14.61 -4.04
N GLN A 39 3.55 14.84 -5.13
CA GLN A 39 4.99 14.55 -5.21
C GLN A 39 5.78 15.49 -4.28
N ILE A 40 5.45 16.78 -4.29
CA ILE A 40 6.06 17.80 -3.40
C ILE A 40 5.77 17.47 -1.94
N SER A 41 4.53 17.11 -1.60
CA SER A 41 4.15 16.75 -0.24
C SER A 41 4.90 15.53 0.29
N ALA A 42 5.26 14.59 -0.58
CA ALA A 42 6.07 13.43 -0.19
C ALA A 42 7.51 13.82 0.22
N TRP A 43 8.06 14.90 -0.32
CA TRP A 43 9.35 15.49 0.10
C TRP A 43 9.21 16.39 1.32
N GLY A 44 8.05 17.05 1.45
CA GLY A 44 7.82 18.06 2.46
C GLY A 44 7.37 17.54 3.82
N SER A 45 6.87 16.30 3.92
CA SER A 45 6.35 15.75 5.17
C SER A 45 7.25 14.67 5.76
N ASP A 46 7.31 14.59 7.08
CA ASP A 46 7.90 13.48 7.83
C ASP A 46 6.75 12.56 8.28
N GLN A 47 6.52 11.48 7.54
CA GLN A 47 5.38 10.60 7.77
C GLN A 47 5.33 10.09 9.22
N SER A 48 4.16 10.21 9.85
CA SER A 48 3.86 9.74 11.23
C SER A 48 4.65 10.47 12.34
N GLN A 49 5.32 11.58 12.04
CA GLN A 49 5.92 12.43 13.08
C GLN A 49 4.90 13.42 13.62
N LEU A 50 5.11 13.83 14.88
CA LEU A 50 4.29 14.84 15.52
C LEU A 50 4.46 16.19 14.83
N ILE A 51 3.36 16.94 14.71
CA ILE A 51 3.33 18.29 14.19
C ILE A 51 2.34 19.11 15.01
N GLU A 52 2.65 20.38 15.25
CA GLU A 52 1.85 21.24 16.12
C GLU A 52 0.46 21.57 15.55
N SER A 53 0.38 21.74 14.23
CA SER A 53 -0.88 22.09 13.57
C SER A 53 -0.86 21.75 12.08
N HIS A 54 -2.04 21.76 11.45
CA HIS A 54 -2.17 21.63 10.01
C HIS A 54 -1.49 22.79 9.24
N ASN A 55 -1.50 24.02 9.82
CA ASN A 55 -0.81 25.14 9.21
C ASN A 55 0.72 24.98 9.29
N ALA A 56 1.25 24.53 10.42
CA ALA A 56 2.68 24.22 10.56
C ALA A 56 3.11 23.15 9.53
N LEU A 57 2.28 22.15 9.25
CA LEU A 57 2.57 21.16 8.20
C LEU A 57 2.62 21.80 6.80
N LYS A 58 1.68 22.70 6.47
CA LYS A 58 1.69 23.41 5.19
C LYS A 58 2.95 24.24 5.02
N GLU A 59 3.31 25.03 6.02
CA GLU A 59 4.52 25.83 6.04
C GLU A 59 5.79 24.98 5.90
N GLN A 60 5.85 23.85 6.60
CA GLN A 60 6.96 22.89 6.48
C GLN A 60 7.10 22.41 5.04
N ILE A 61 6.00 21.99 4.41
CA ILE A 61 5.99 21.49 3.03
C ILE A 61 6.44 22.58 2.05
N GLU A 62 5.92 23.81 2.18
CA GLU A 62 6.28 24.94 1.33
C GLU A 62 7.75 25.33 1.49
N ASN A 63 8.25 25.41 2.71
CA ASN A 63 9.65 25.73 3.01
C ASN A 63 10.61 24.67 2.43
N ARG A 64 10.29 23.38 2.59
CA ARG A 64 11.10 22.28 2.03
C ARG A 64 11.03 22.27 0.51
N ALA A 65 9.84 22.45 -0.08
CA ALA A 65 9.69 22.54 -1.52
C ALA A 65 10.54 23.69 -2.11
N THR A 66 10.53 24.84 -1.47
CA THR A 66 11.34 26.00 -1.89
C THR A 66 12.83 25.69 -1.81
N LYS A 67 13.31 25.11 -0.71
CA LYS A 67 14.72 24.72 -0.54
C LYS A 67 15.19 23.71 -1.58
N LEU A 68 14.30 22.82 -2.04
CA LEU A 68 14.59 21.79 -3.05
C LEU A 68 14.33 22.29 -4.48
N GLY A 69 13.94 23.57 -4.67
CA GLY A 69 13.60 24.11 -5.98
C GLY A 69 12.32 23.55 -6.60
N LEU A 70 11.47 22.92 -5.80
CA LEU A 70 10.24 22.23 -6.22
C LEU A 70 9.01 23.17 -6.10
N SER A 71 9.01 24.28 -6.82
CA SER A 71 7.87 25.21 -6.81
C SER A 71 6.72 24.73 -7.70
N LYS A 72 5.47 24.84 -7.21
CA LYS A 72 4.24 24.49 -7.96
C LYS A 72 4.06 25.27 -9.27
N ASN A 73 4.72 26.40 -9.43
CA ASN A 73 4.53 27.35 -10.55
C ASN A 73 5.63 27.29 -11.62
N LYS A 74 6.61 26.42 -11.50
CA LYS A 74 7.61 26.22 -12.54
C LYS A 74 7.19 25.10 -13.45
N ASN A 75 7.29 25.29 -14.78
CA ASN A 75 7.04 24.30 -15.83
C ASN A 75 7.42 22.90 -15.37
N LYS A 76 6.61 21.88 -15.73
CA LYS A 76 6.72 20.46 -15.36
C LYS A 76 8.17 19.99 -15.10
N ILE A 77 8.66 20.25 -13.88
CA ILE A 77 9.93 19.72 -13.42
C ILE A 77 9.67 18.26 -13.07
N LYS A 78 10.48 17.36 -13.58
CA LYS A 78 10.45 15.96 -13.12
C LYS A 78 10.92 15.94 -11.67
N ILE A 79 10.03 15.52 -10.77
CA ILE A 79 10.32 15.36 -9.35
C ILE A 79 10.66 13.89 -9.13
N GLU A 80 11.87 13.62 -8.67
CA GLU A 80 12.28 12.27 -8.32
C GLU A 80 11.60 11.82 -7.03
N ARG A 81 11.42 10.54 -6.88
CA ARG A 81 10.80 9.95 -5.69
C ARG A 81 11.76 10.03 -4.49
N PRO A 82 11.30 10.45 -3.29
CA PRO A 82 12.10 10.37 -2.08
C PRO A 82 12.53 8.92 -1.78
N PRO A 83 13.75 8.66 -1.32
CA PRO A 83 14.25 7.30 -1.10
C PRO A 83 13.48 6.52 -0.02
N ASN A 84 12.87 7.22 0.93
CA ASN A 84 12.02 6.63 1.97
C ASN A 84 10.58 6.34 1.51
N TRP A 85 10.15 6.87 0.36
CA TRP A 85 8.82 6.66 -0.19
C TRP A 85 8.79 5.42 -1.10
N GLY A 86 7.70 4.65 -1.07
CA GLY A 86 7.55 3.48 -1.93
C GLY A 86 6.31 2.66 -1.58
N GLY A 87 6.07 1.63 -2.37
CA GLY A 87 5.00 0.66 -2.15
C GLY A 87 5.41 -0.49 -1.24
N ILE A 88 4.40 -1.16 -0.71
CA ILE A 88 4.52 -2.46 -0.04
C ILE A 88 3.81 -3.49 -0.90
N ARG A 89 4.51 -4.58 -1.20
CA ARG A 89 3.95 -5.76 -1.86
C ARG A 89 3.71 -6.85 -0.83
N ILE A 90 2.56 -7.50 -0.92
CA ILE A 90 2.25 -8.67 -0.10
C ILE A 90 2.26 -9.92 -0.96
N TRP A 91 3.13 -10.84 -0.61
CA TRP A 91 3.10 -12.21 -1.10
C TRP A 91 2.08 -12.97 -0.28
N ALA A 92 0.87 -13.07 -0.81
CA ALA A 92 -0.23 -13.71 -0.11
C ALA A 92 0.01 -15.23 0.00
N SER A 93 -0.06 -15.76 1.22
CA SER A 93 -0.07 -17.22 1.51
C SER A 93 -1.47 -17.73 1.80
N LYS A 94 -2.39 -16.83 2.21
CA LYS A 94 -3.78 -17.15 2.52
C LYS A 94 -4.68 -16.00 2.10
N ILE A 95 -5.78 -16.32 1.48
CA ILE A 95 -6.84 -15.36 1.13
C ILE A 95 -8.16 -15.97 1.58
N GLU A 96 -8.94 -15.21 2.34
CA GLU A 96 -10.30 -15.58 2.74
C GLU A 96 -11.28 -14.55 2.20
N LEU A 97 -12.32 -15.03 1.54
CA LEU A 97 -13.48 -14.25 1.16
C LEU A 97 -14.62 -14.60 2.10
N TRP A 98 -15.29 -13.58 2.60
CA TRP A 98 -16.42 -13.69 3.50
C TRP A 98 -17.58 -12.87 2.93
N LEU A 99 -18.75 -13.48 2.88
CA LEU A 99 -20.02 -12.84 2.50
C LEU A 99 -21.00 -13.00 3.64
N GLU A 100 -21.67 -11.91 3.98
CA GLU A 100 -22.74 -11.94 4.98
C GLU A 100 -23.89 -12.80 4.46
N GLY A 101 -24.37 -13.70 5.32
CA GLY A 101 -25.52 -14.57 5.08
C GLY A 101 -26.61 -14.34 6.11
N GLN A 102 -27.84 -14.63 5.73
CA GLN A 102 -28.98 -14.59 6.63
C GLN A 102 -28.76 -15.55 7.80
N ASP A 103 -29.28 -15.20 8.98
CA ASP A 103 -29.23 -15.99 10.21
C ASP A 103 -27.78 -16.38 10.63
N ARG A 104 -26.80 -15.55 10.27
CA ARG A 104 -25.36 -15.78 10.47
C ARG A 104 -24.78 -16.96 9.68
N ILE A 105 -25.51 -17.50 8.70
CA ILE A 105 -24.98 -18.53 7.80
C ILE A 105 -24.16 -17.83 6.71
N HIS A 106 -22.95 -17.43 7.07
CA HIS A 106 -22.04 -16.70 6.18
C HIS A 106 -21.41 -17.63 5.14
N ASP A 107 -21.29 -17.15 3.89
CA ASP A 107 -20.53 -17.89 2.86
C ASP A 107 -19.05 -17.50 2.98
N ARG A 108 -18.20 -18.51 3.20
CA ARG A 108 -16.77 -18.33 3.42
C ARG A 108 -15.98 -19.25 2.53
N ALA A 109 -15.05 -18.70 1.78
CA ALA A 109 -14.12 -19.45 0.95
C ALA A 109 -12.69 -19.02 1.28
N MET A 110 -11.79 -19.99 1.36
CA MET A 110 -10.39 -19.75 1.70
C MET A 110 -9.48 -20.44 0.69
N TRP A 111 -8.40 -19.74 0.34
CA TRP A 111 -7.31 -20.29 -0.46
C TRP A 111 -6.02 -20.16 0.32
N THR A 112 -5.22 -21.22 0.27
CA THR A 112 -3.89 -21.26 0.87
C THR A 112 -2.86 -21.73 -0.15
N ARG A 113 -1.64 -21.26 0.01
CA ARG A 113 -0.45 -21.75 -0.72
C ARG A 113 0.79 -21.61 0.13
N GLU A 114 1.80 -22.39 -0.18
CA GLU A 114 3.13 -22.24 0.41
C GLU A 114 3.89 -21.11 -0.26
N ILE A 115 4.68 -20.38 0.56
CA ILE A 115 5.65 -19.39 0.10
C ILE A 115 7.00 -19.78 0.68
N LYS A 116 7.97 -20.01 -0.18
CA LYS A 116 9.36 -20.31 0.18
C LYS A 116 10.28 -19.28 -0.46
N LYS A 117 11.44 -19.06 0.12
CA LYS A 117 12.53 -18.34 -0.53
C LYS A 117 13.53 -19.34 -1.10
N ASN A 118 13.95 -19.12 -2.33
CA ASN A 118 15.04 -19.88 -2.94
C ASN A 118 16.40 -19.38 -2.44
N ILE A 119 17.47 -19.98 -2.95
CA ILE A 119 18.86 -19.65 -2.59
C ILE A 119 19.24 -18.19 -2.93
N ASP A 120 18.60 -17.62 -3.97
CA ASP A 120 18.77 -16.24 -4.41
C ASP A 120 17.82 -15.26 -3.71
N ASN A 121 17.19 -15.68 -2.61
CA ASN A 121 16.23 -14.88 -1.84
C ASN A 121 14.93 -14.49 -2.61
N GLN A 122 14.67 -15.12 -3.76
CA GLN A 122 13.45 -14.92 -4.53
C GLN A 122 12.31 -15.75 -3.96
N PHE A 123 11.08 -15.21 -4.01
CA PHE A 123 9.89 -15.93 -3.56
C PHE A 123 9.43 -16.94 -4.60
N MET A 124 9.33 -18.20 -4.17
CA MET A 124 8.68 -19.27 -4.89
C MET A 124 7.33 -19.57 -4.23
N VAL A 125 6.32 -19.81 -5.02
CA VAL A 125 4.97 -20.08 -4.53
C VAL A 125 4.44 -21.39 -5.12
N SER A 126 3.69 -22.15 -4.30
CA SER A 126 2.94 -23.30 -4.78
C SER A 126 1.61 -22.88 -5.44
N ASN A 127 0.92 -23.82 -6.05
CA ASN A 127 -0.45 -23.61 -6.49
C ASN A 127 -1.37 -23.33 -5.30
N TRP A 128 -2.47 -22.64 -5.56
CA TRP A 128 -3.51 -22.37 -4.57
C TRP A 128 -4.36 -23.65 -4.32
N ILE A 129 -4.65 -23.90 -3.05
CA ILE A 129 -5.60 -24.91 -2.62
C ILE A 129 -6.79 -24.17 -2.00
N GLY A 130 -7.97 -24.38 -2.56
CA GLY A 130 -9.20 -23.72 -2.11
C GLY A 130 -10.08 -24.66 -1.28
N CYS A 131 -10.77 -24.10 -0.28
CA CYS A 131 -11.78 -24.79 0.50
C CYS A 131 -12.90 -23.82 0.95
N ARG A 132 -14.03 -24.38 1.36
CA ARG A 132 -15.08 -23.63 2.07
C ARG A 132 -14.88 -23.76 3.58
N LEU A 133 -15.27 -22.71 4.30
CA LEU A 133 -15.26 -22.70 5.75
C LEU A 133 -16.70 -22.64 6.28
N GLN A 134 -16.91 -23.19 7.45
CA GLN A 134 -18.15 -22.96 8.19
C GLN A 134 -18.20 -21.53 8.72
N PRO A 135 -19.40 -20.98 8.94
CA PRO A 135 -19.60 -19.66 9.52
C PRO A 135 -18.92 -19.50 10.88
#